data_a7f3b69ef70ee36a7feeffb2e8d0733a
#
_entry.id   a7f3b69ef70ee36a7feeffb2e8d0733a
#
_cell.length_a   1.000
_cell.length_b   1.000
_cell.length_c   1.000
_cell.angle_alpha   90.00
_cell.angle_beta   90.00
_cell.angle_gamma   90.00
#
_symmetry.space_group_name_H-M   'P 1'
#
loop_
_entity.id
_entity.type
_entity.pdbx_description
1 polymer ?
#
loop_
_entity_poly.entity_id
_entity_poly.type
_entity_poly.pdbx_seq_one_letter_code
_entity_poly.pdbx_strand_id
1 'polypeptide(L)'
;MSRINQNIAAFNSYRNLSATNAMMSRSLEKLSSGFRINRAADDAAGLVKSERLRSEINGTRQAISNAQDGISFVQTAEGALGEVHSILQRMRTLSIDAANTATTDGVPQKAEMDELLAELDSIGARSTFAGNSVFQDYSTTSLVFHVGPNAGVNNRMTISVDLSLASNNVFTVDISAVDVTADADGAIALLDTAIAAVSTQRSVLGATQNRMEHTIANLQVSQENLSASESRIRDTDMALEMVAFTRHQIMAQAGTAMLAQANQAPRNVLQLLG
;
A
#
# COMPACT_ATOMS: atom_id res chain seq x y z
N MET A 1 30.87 -14.65 -61.39
CA MET A 1 30.14 -15.07 -62.59
C MET A 1 28.77 -14.42 -62.55
N SER A 2 28.46 -13.50 -63.47
CA SER A 2 27.17 -12.87 -63.59
C SER A 2 26.19 -13.84 -64.24
N ARG A 3 25.21 -14.34 -63.50
CA ARG A 3 24.11 -15.13 -64.01
C ARG A 3 22.92 -14.19 -64.31
N ILE A 4 22.43 -14.21 -65.54
CA ILE A 4 21.38 -13.28 -66.00
C ILE A 4 20.01 -13.65 -65.42
N ASN A 5 19.72 -14.94 -65.24
CA ASN A 5 18.42 -15.42 -64.74
C ASN A 5 18.23 -15.33 -63.18
N GLN A 6 19.32 -15.16 -62.40
CA GLN A 6 19.24 -15.05 -60.95
C GLN A 6 20.27 -14.03 -60.44
N ASN A 7 19.76 -12.96 -59.83
CA ASN A 7 20.61 -11.94 -59.21
C ASN A 7 20.80 -12.21 -57.71
N ILE A 8 21.75 -13.10 -57.42
CA ILE A 8 22.08 -13.50 -56.03
C ILE A 8 22.53 -12.28 -55.18
N ALA A 9 23.19 -11.29 -55.79
CA ALA A 9 23.63 -10.07 -55.08
C ALA A 9 22.41 -9.22 -54.63
N ALA A 10 21.39 -9.09 -55.51
CA ALA A 10 20.16 -8.40 -55.14
C ALA A 10 19.39 -9.15 -54.04
N PHE A 11 19.30 -10.48 -54.09
CA PHE A 11 18.66 -11.27 -53.05
C PHE A 11 19.37 -11.15 -51.70
N ASN A 12 20.70 -11.14 -51.66
CA ASN A 12 21.46 -10.92 -50.46
C ASN A 12 21.27 -9.52 -49.89
N SER A 13 21.28 -8.48 -50.77
CA SER A 13 21.02 -7.10 -50.36
C SER A 13 19.60 -6.92 -49.82
N TYR A 14 18.60 -7.54 -50.46
CA TYR A 14 17.22 -7.52 -50.00
C TYR A 14 17.05 -8.18 -48.63
N ARG A 15 17.65 -9.37 -48.42
CA ARG A 15 17.60 -10.07 -47.14
C ARG A 15 18.23 -9.25 -46.02
N ASN A 16 19.40 -8.62 -46.27
CA ASN A 16 20.06 -7.75 -45.29
C ASN A 16 19.26 -6.50 -45.00
N LEU A 17 18.65 -5.87 -46.04
CA LEU A 17 17.77 -4.73 -45.86
C LEU A 17 16.52 -5.09 -45.02
N SER A 18 15.90 -6.23 -45.31
CA SER A 18 14.74 -6.73 -44.52
C SER A 18 15.12 -6.97 -43.07
N ALA A 19 16.28 -7.59 -42.78
CA ALA A 19 16.78 -7.78 -41.41
C ALA A 19 17.06 -6.44 -40.71
N THR A 20 17.66 -5.47 -41.40
CA THR A 20 17.94 -4.13 -40.89
C THR A 20 16.65 -3.37 -40.54
N ASN A 21 15.64 -3.45 -41.41
CA ASN A 21 14.33 -2.84 -41.16
C ASN A 21 13.63 -3.48 -39.94
N ALA A 22 13.73 -4.79 -39.77
CA ALA A 22 13.19 -5.50 -38.62
C ALA A 22 13.91 -5.06 -37.32
N MET A 23 15.25 -4.90 -37.35
CA MET A 23 16.02 -4.38 -36.20
C MET A 23 15.66 -2.93 -35.88
N MET A 24 15.53 -2.09 -36.91
CA MET A 24 15.13 -0.68 -36.75
C MET A 24 13.73 -0.58 -36.10
N SER A 25 12.77 -1.40 -36.52
CA SER A 25 11.42 -1.45 -35.92
C SER A 25 11.46 -1.88 -34.46
N ARG A 26 12.31 -2.83 -34.09
CA ARG A 26 12.50 -3.24 -32.68
C ARG A 26 13.13 -2.14 -31.83
N SER A 27 14.16 -1.45 -32.36
CA SER A 27 14.74 -0.30 -31.65
C SER A 27 13.72 0.81 -31.45
N LEU A 28 12.88 1.07 -32.44
CA LEU A 28 11.78 2.04 -32.33
C LEU A 28 10.74 1.64 -31.29
N GLU A 29 10.38 0.36 -31.22
CA GLU A 29 9.49 -0.19 -30.20
C GLU A 29 10.06 0.02 -28.79
N LYS A 30 11.36 -0.26 -28.58
CA LYS A 30 12.04 -0.05 -27.28
C LYS A 30 12.15 1.42 -26.90
N LEU A 31 12.49 2.28 -27.86
CA LEU A 31 12.56 3.74 -27.64
C LEU A 31 11.19 4.34 -27.32
N SER A 32 10.13 3.84 -27.95
CA SER A 32 8.77 4.31 -27.71
C SER A 32 8.20 3.86 -26.37
N SER A 33 8.51 2.62 -25.94
CA SER A 33 8.03 2.06 -24.68
C SER A 33 8.91 2.42 -23.49
N GLY A 34 10.19 2.73 -23.71
CA GLY A 34 11.20 2.86 -22.66
C GLY A 34 11.69 1.51 -22.10
N PHE A 35 11.15 0.39 -22.58
CA PHE A 35 11.48 -0.94 -22.10
C PHE A 35 12.38 -1.71 -23.06
N ARG A 36 13.39 -2.37 -22.50
CA ARG A 36 14.27 -3.31 -23.20
C ARG A 36 13.55 -4.62 -23.54
N ILE A 37 12.64 -5.05 -22.63
CA ILE A 37 11.85 -6.28 -22.76
C ILE A 37 10.39 -5.87 -22.94
N ASN A 38 9.89 -5.93 -24.19
CA ASN A 38 8.49 -5.66 -24.52
C ASN A 38 7.70 -6.94 -24.71
N ARG A 39 8.33 -7.97 -25.25
CA ARG A 39 7.70 -9.25 -25.59
C ARG A 39 8.44 -10.41 -24.95
N ALA A 40 7.72 -11.51 -24.74
CA ALA A 40 8.34 -12.75 -24.25
C ALA A 40 9.45 -13.28 -25.17
N ALA A 41 9.41 -12.92 -26.46
CA ALA A 41 10.43 -13.29 -27.44
C ALA A 41 11.76 -12.51 -27.25
N ASP A 42 11.76 -11.37 -26.55
CA ASP A 42 12.98 -10.59 -26.30
C ASP A 42 13.82 -11.22 -25.18
N ASP A 43 13.16 -11.58 -24.06
CA ASP A 43 13.74 -12.30 -22.93
C ASP A 43 12.63 -12.91 -22.07
N ALA A 44 12.34 -14.19 -22.27
CA ALA A 44 11.28 -14.88 -21.51
C ALA A 44 11.59 -14.98 -20.01
N ALA A 45 12.85 -15.21 -19.63
CA ALA A 45 13.25 -15.31 -18.23
C ALA A 45 13.23 -13.96 -17.53
N GLY A 46 13.71 -12.91 -18.19
CA GLY A 46 13.67 -11.54 -17.70
C GLY A 46 12.23 -11.03 -17.54
N LEU A 47 11.36 -11.35 -18.49
CA LEU A 47 9.95 -10.96 -18.42
C LEU A 47 9.25 -11.59 -17.19
N VAL A 48 9.40 -12.91 -16.98
CA VAL A 48 8.80 -13.58 -15.81
C VAL A 48 9.31 -13.00 -14.50
N LYS A 49 10.62 -12.69 -14.41
CA LYS A 49 11.19 -12.05 -13.21
C LYS A 49 10.63 -10.63 -13.01
N SER A 50 10.55 -9.83 -14.06
CA SER A 50 10.03 -8.44 -13.96
C SER A 50 8.54 -8.42 -13.60
N GLU A 51 7.72 -9.30 -14.16
CA GLU A 51 6.30 -9.39 -13.81
C GLU A 51 6.09 -9.85 -12.36
N ARG A 52 6.95 -10.76 -11.85
CA ARG A 52 6.92 -11.15 -10.44
C ARG A 52 7.29 -9.98 -9.52
N LEU A 53 8.38 -9.24 -9.82
CA LEU A 53 8.77 -8.05 -9.07
C LEU A 53 7.68 -6.99 -9.11
N ARG A 54 7.05 -6.78 -10.25
CA ARG A 54 5.96 -5.83 -10.44
C ARG A 54 4.71 -6.19 -9.62
N SER A 55 4.38 -7.48 -9.55
CA SER A 55 3.32 -7.97 -8.67
C SER A 55 3.64 -7.69 -7.20
N GLU A 56 4.89 -7.89 -6.79
CA GLU A 56 5.36 -7.64 -5.43
C GLU A 56 5.39 -6.14 -5.10
N ILE A 57 5.81 -5.28 -6.04
CA ILE A 57 5.75 -3.81 -5.90
C ILE A 57 4.31 -3.34 -5.72
N ASN A 58 3.37 -3.84 -6.51
CA ASN A 58 1.96 -3.48 -6.40
C ASN A 58 1.36 -3.97 -5.08
N GLY A 59 1.71 -5.18 -4.64
CA GLY A 59 1.32 -5.71 -3.34
C GLY A 59 1.87 -4.88 -2.18
N THR A 60 3.14 -4.47 -2.26
CA THR A 60 3.79 -3.59 -1.26
C THR A 60 3.13 -2.22 -1.20
N ARG A 61 2.78 -1.63 -2.36
CA ARG A 61 2.05 -0.36 -2.42
C ARG A 61 0.69 -0.46 -1.73
N GLN A 62 -0.06 -1.52 -2.00
CA GLN A 62 -1.34 -1.75 -1.34
C GLN A 62 -1.18 -2.00 0.16
N ALA A 63 -0.13 -2.72 0.58
CA ALA A 63 0.17 -2.94 1.98
C ALA A 63 0.49 -1.63 2.74
N ILE A 64 1.19 -0.70 2.10
CA ILE A 64 1.43 0.65 2.65
C ILE A 64 0.10 1.40 2.83
N SER A 65 -0.78 1.37 1.83
CA SER A 65 -2.11 1.98 1.94
C SER A 65 -2.93 1.38 3.07
N ASN A 66 -2.97 0.05 3.17
CA ASN A 66 -3.67 -0.65 4.25
C ASN A 66 -3.11 -0.30 5.64
N ALA A 67 -1.79 -0.12 5.75
CA ALA A 67 -1.16 0.30 7.01
C ALA A 67 -1.53 1.76 7.37
N GLN A 68 -1.64 2.65 6.38
CA GLN A 68 -2.12 4.03 6.59
C GLN A 68 -3.58 4.06 7.03
N ASP A 69 -4.44 3.22 6.44
CA ASP A 69 -5.82 3.06 6.88
C ASP A 69 -5.89 2.55 8.31
N GLY A 70 -5.00 1.62 8.68
CA GLY A 70 -4.87 1.13 10.06
C GLY A 70 -4.45 2.23 11.04
N ILE A 71 -3.52 3.10 10.66
CA ILE A 71 -3.13 4.27 11.48
C ILE A 71 -4.33 5.21 11.65
N SER A 72 -5.07 5.48 10.59
CA SER A 72 -6.25 6.35 10.63
C SER A 72 -7.35 5.79 11.54
N PHE A 73 -7.55 4.47 11.52
CA PHE A 73 -8.44 3.76 12.44
C PHE A 73 -7.99 3.95 13.90
N VAL A 74 -6.70 3.70 14.19
CA VAL A 74 -6.14 3.83 15.54
C VAL A 74 -6.27 5.27 16.04
N GLN A 75 -5.99 6.27 15.22
CA GLN A 75 -6.11 7.69 15.57
C GLN A 75 -7.56 8.08 15.86
N THR A 76 -8.53 7.54 15.10
CA THR A 76 -9.94 7.75 15.36
C THR A 76 -10.36 7.14 16.69
N ALA A 77 -9.90 5.92 16.98
CA ALA A 77 -10.12 5.25 18.26
C ALA A 77 -9.50 6.01 19.43
N GLU A 78 -8.25 6.47 19.28
CA GLU A 78 -7.54 7.22 20.31
C GLU A 78 -8.20 8.57 20.61
N GLY A 79 -8.66 9.28 19.58
CA GLY A 79 -9.41 10.53 19.76
C GLY A 79 -10.67 10.34 20.59
N ALA A 80 -11.47 9.35 20.27
CA ALA A 80 -12.68 9.04 21.05
C ALA A 80 -12.35 8.55 22.48
N LEU A 81 -11.29 7.72 22.64
CA LEU A 81 -10.83 7.32 23.99
C LEU A 81 -10.30 8.48 24.83
N GLY A 82 -9.81 9.55 24.20
CA GLY A 82 -9.46 10.79 24.87
C GLY A 82 -10.66 11.44 25.55
N GLU A 83 -11.81 11.52 24.84
CA GLU A 83 -13.06 12.03 25.40
C GLU A 83 -13.61 11.11 26.50
N VAL A 84 -13.59 9.80 26.28
CA VAL A 84 -13.96 8.81 27.32
C VAL A 84 -13.16 9.01 28.59
N HIS A 85 -11.84 9.19 28.46
CA HIS A 85 -10.97 9.42 29.61
C HIS A 85 -11.34 10.71 30.36
N SER A 86 -11.68 11.78 29.63
CA SER A 86 -12.11 13.05 30.23
C SER A 86 -13.44 12.90 30.97
N ILE A 87 -14.39 12.15 30.40
CA ILE A 87 -15.68 11.85 31.04
C ILE A 87 -15.45 11.04 32.34
N LEU A 88 -14.65 9.97 32.29
CA LEU A 88 -14.36 9.17 33.47
C LEU A 88 -13.67 9.97 34.58
N GLN A 89 -12.77 10.90 34.24
CA GLN A 89 -12.17 11.81 35.22
C GLN A 89 -13.21 12.77 35.82
N ARG A 90 -14.15 13.26 35.03
CA ARG A 90 -15.25 14.10 35.54
C ARG A 90 -16.14 13.31 36.48
N MET A 91 -16.53 12.09 36.10
CA MET A 91 -17.29 11.20 36.96
C MET A 91 -16.59 10.92 38.29
N ARG A 92 -15.26 10.71 38.24
CA ARG A 92 -14.44 10.53 39.43
C ARG A 92 -14.48 11.75 40.35
N THR A 93 -14.39 12.98 39.79
CA THR A 93 -14.48 14.20 40.61
C THR A 93 -15.84 14.36 41.24
N LEU A 94 -16.93 14.01 40.53
CA LEU A 94 -18.30 14.01 41.05
C LEU A 94 -18.47 12.99 42.18
N SER A 95 -17.86 11.81 42.07
CA SER A 95 -17.88 10.79 43.12
C SER A 95 -17.18 11.26 44.38
N ILE A 96 -16.05 11.98 44.25
CA ILE A 96 -15.33 12.56 45.42
C ILE A 96 -16.16 13.66 46.08
N ASP A 97 -16.86 14.49 45.29
CA ASP A 97 -17.75 15.51 45.79
C ASP A 97 -18.94 14.93 46.54
N ALA A 98 -19.55 13.87 45.96
CA ALA A 98 -20.68 13.14 46.57
C ALA A 98 -20.25 12.39 47.87
N ALA A 99 -19.00 11.99 47.99
CA ALA A 99 -18.46 11.40 49.23
C ALA A 99 -18.44 12.37 50.40
N ASN A 100 -18.55 13.70 50.16
CA ASN A 100 -18.64 14.70 51.21
C ASN A 100 -20.06 14.85 51.74
N THR A 101 -20.52 13.98 52.55
CA THR A 101 -21.87 13.93 53.13
C THR A 101 -22.20 15.15 54.03
N ALA A 102 -21.22 15.98 54.36
CA ALA A 102 -21.43 17.18 55.14
C ALA A 102 -22.05 18.36 54.36
N THR A 103 -21.91 18.32 53.02
CA THR A 103 -22.29 19.42 52.15
C THR A 103 -23.28 19.04 51.07
N THR A 104 -23.46 17.74 50.78
CA THR A 104 -24.33 17.24 49.69
C THR A 104 -24.97 15.90 50.08
N ASP A 105 -26.14 15.63 49.52
CA ASP A 105 -26.85 14.36 49.61
C ASP A 105 -26.53 13.43 48.40
N GLY A 106 -25.62 13.85 47.48
CA GLY A 106 -25.19 13.12 46.31
C GLY A 106 -26.18 13.07 45.12
N VAL A 107 -27.41 13.56 45.30
CA VAL A 107 -28.46 13.51 44.28
C VAL A 107 -28.15 14.35 43.03
N PRO A 108 -27.66 15.59 43.12
CA PRO A 108 -27.26 16.37 41.95
C PRO A 108 -26.07 15.73 41.19
N GLN A 109 -25.10 15.21 41.94
CA GLN A 109 -23.92 14.54 41.35
C GLN A 109 -24.31 13.28 40.60
N LYS A 110 -25.27 12.49 41.13
CA LYS A 110 -25.79 11.32 40.46
C LYS A 110 -26.48 11.67 39.15
N ALA A 111 -27.30 12.76 39.13
CA ALA A 111 -27.97 13.17 37.90
C ALA A 111 -26.98 13.56 36.79
N GLU A 112 -25.89 14.29 37.11
CA GLU A 112 -24.84 14.61 36.14
C GLU A 112 -24.11 13.33 35.69
N MET A 113 -23.89 12.40 36.60
CA MET A 113 -23.21 11.13 36.31
C MET A 113 -24.03 10.25 35.35
N ASP A 114 -25.35 10.18 35.54
CA ASP A 114 -26.24 9.43 34.65
C ASP A 114 -26.22 10.01 33.21
N GLU A 115 -26.14 11.33 33.04
CA GLU A 115 -26.00 11.96 31.73
C GLU A 115 -24.61 11.70 31.12
N LEU A 116 -23.54 11.67 31.92
CA LEU A 116 -22.20 11.34 31.46
C LEU A 116 -22.09 9.87 31.03
N LEU A 117 -22.80 8.94 31.70
CA LEU A 117 -22.91 7.56 31.30
C LEU A 117 -23.62 7.43 29.93
N ALA A 118 -24.74 8.17 29.76
CA ALA A 118 -25.46 8.19 28.48
C ALA A 118 -24.59 8.75 27.33
N GLU A 119 -23.78 9.78 27.61
CA GLU A 119 -22.85 10.30 26.60
C GLU A 119 -21.74 9.32 26.28
N LEU A 120 -21.24 8.56 27.25
CA LEU A 120 -20.24 7.52 27.05
C LEU A 120 -20.79 6.41 26.11
N ASP A 121 -22.02 5.93 26.35
CA ASP A 121 -22.69 4.98 25.47
C ASP A 121 -22.89 5.56 24.05
N SER A 122 -23.23 6.84 23.98
CA SER A 122 -23.39 7.58 22.74
C SER A 122 -22.09 7.70 21.93
N ILE A 123 -20.95 7.95 22.58
CA ILE A 123 -19.62 7.94 21.94
C ILE A 123 -19.32 6.55 21.37
N GLY A 124 -19.61 5.49 22.15
CA GLY A 124 -19.44 4.11 21.70
C GLY A 124 -20.22 3.79 20.43
N ALA A 125 -21.48 4.23 20.38
CA ALA A 125 -22.37 3.97 19.25
C ALA A 125 -22.05 4.83 18.01
N ARG A 126 -21.64 6.10 18.20
CA ARG A 126 -21.39 7.08 17.10
C ARG A 126 -20.00 6.95 16.49
N SER A 127 -19.03 6.41 17.21
CA SER A 127 -17.65 6.30 16.72
C SER A 127 -17.55 5.20 15.67
N THR A 128 -17.54 5.60 14.40
CA THR A 128 -17.45 4.66 13.27
C THR A 128 -16.28 5.04 12.36
N PHE A 129 -15.65 4.04 11.77
CA PHE A 129 -14.62 4.19 10.74
C PHE A 129 -15.00 3.36 9.52
N ALA A 130 -15.12 3.99 8.35
CA ALA A 130 -15.54 3.36 7.10
C ALA A 130 -16.86 2.55 7.22
N GLY A 131 -17.78 3.01 8.08
CA GLY A 131 -19.08 2.36 8.32
C GLY A 131 -19.07 1.22 9.36
N ASN A 132 -17.89 0.86 9.91
CA ASN A 132 -17.77 -0.11 10.99
C ASN A 132 -17.61 0.62 12.34
N SER A 133 -18.25 0.10 13.39
CA SER A 133 -18.04 0.63 14.73
C SER A 133 -16.58 0.43 15.15
N VAL A 134 -15.99 1.47 15.72
CA VAL A 134 -14.61 1.43 16.27
C VAL A 134 -14.58 0.69 17.59
N PHE A 135 -15.67 0.83 18.37
CA PHE A 135 -15.77 0.27 19.71
C PHE A 135 -16.52 -1.06 19.67
N GLN A 136 -15.77 -2.12 19.41
CA GLN A 136 -16.22 -3.51 19.42
C GLN A 136 -15.25 -4.38 20.23
N ASP A 137 -15.70 -5.55 20.63
CA ASP A 137 -14.83 -6.57 21.20
C ASP A 137 -13.97 -7.23 20.11
N TYR A 138 -12.75 -6.74 19.99
CA TYR A 138 -11.72 -7.31 19.12
C TYR A 138 -10.86 -8.39 19.81
N SER A 139 -11.19 -8.77 21.05
CA SER A 139 -10.50 -9.88 21.74
C SER A 139 -10.92 -11.23 21.15
N THR A 140 -12.18 -11.33 20.74
CA THR A 140 -12.80 -12.53 20.12
C THR A 140 -12.64 -12.53 18.60
N THR A 141 -12.84 -11.38 17.95
CA THR A 141 -12.73 -11.23 16.49
C THR A 141 -11.65 -10.18 16.18
N SER A 142 -10.40 -10.61 16.14
CA SER A 142 -9.27 -9.71 15.91
C SER A 142 -9.42 -8.87 14.66
N LEU A 143 -9.20 -7.57 14.76
CA LEU A 143 -9.11 -6.68 13.61
C LEU A 143 -7.76 -6.92 12.91
N VAL A 144 -7.82 -7.28 11.63
CA VAL A 144 -6.65 -7.68 10.84
C VAL A 144 -6.38 -6.68 9.73
N PHE A 145 -5.22 -6.06 9.75
CA PHE A 145 -4.69 -5.26 8.65
C PHE A 145 -3.65 -6.07 7.88
N HIS A 146 -3.84 -6.20 6.57
CA HIS A 146 -2.88 -6.89 5.71
C HIS A 146 -1.78 -5.90 5.28
N VAL A 147 -0.60 -6.03 5.88
CA VAL A 147 0.53 -5.08 5.76
C VAL A 147 1.75 -5.69 5.04
N GLY A 148 1.52 -6.65 4.16
CA GLY A 148 2.60 -7.24 3.37
C GLY A 148 2.16 -7.63 1.97
N PRO A 149 3.10 -7.85 1.02
CA PRO A 149 2.77 -8.13 -0.37
C PRO A 149 2.26 -9.56 -0.61
N ASN A 150 2.52 -10.49 0.31
CA ASN A 150 2.26 -11.92 0.14
C ASN A 150 1.26 -12.45 1.18
N ALA A 151 0.63 -13.57 0.91
CA ALA A 151 -0.19 -14.29 1.88
C ALA A 151 0.67 -14.81 3.04
N GLY A 152 0.12 -14.82 4.24
CA GLY A 152 0.76 -15.39 5.43
C GLY A 152 0.52 -14.56 6.70
N VAL A 153 0.68 -15.20 7.87
CA VAL A 153 0.47 -14.56 9.19
C VAL A 153 1.45 -13.42 9.44
N ASN A 154 2.68 -13.51 8.93
CA ASN A 154 3.70 -12.47 9.08
C ASN A 154 3.39 -11.17 8.30
N ASN A 155 2.50 -11.26 7.31
CA ASN A 155 2.04 -10.12 6.51
C ASN A 155 0.76 -9.49 7.06
N ARG A 156 0.33 -9.90 8.24
CA ARG A 156 -0.87 -9.40 8.92
C ARG A 156 -0.48 -8.73 10.22
N MET A 157 -1.04 -7.57 10.47
CA MET A 157 -1.02 -6.92 11.76
C MET A 157 -2.39 -7.05 12.38
N THR A 158 -2.45 -7.69 13.54
CA THR A 158 -3.69 -7.93 14.27
C THR A 158 -3.76 -6.98 15.46
N ILE A 159 -4.91 -6.35 15.63
CA ILE A 159 -5.31 -5.67 16.86
C ILE A 159 -6.28 -6.63 17.56
N SER A 160 -5.85 -7.14 18.71
CA SER A 160 -6.64 -8.06 19.54
C SER A 160 -6.83 -7.39 20.89
N VAL A 161 -7.82 -6.53 20.98
CA VAL A 161 -8.09 -5.66 22.13
C VAL A 161 -9.60 -5.59 22.30
N ASP A 162 -10.07 -5.69 23.55
CA ASP A 162 -11.46 -5.37 23.85
C ASP A 162 -11.62 -3.84 23.86
N LEU A 163 -12.30 -3.30 22.88
CA LEU A 163 -12.66 -1.89 22.77
C LEU A 163 -14.17 -1.68 22.94
N SER A 164 -14.91 -2.65 23.46
CA SER A 164 -16.35 -2.49 23.63
C SER A 164 -16.66 -1.42 24.67
N LEU A 165 -17.10 -0.27 24.19
CA LEU A 165 -17.45 0.87 25.00
C LEU A 165 -18.97 0.89 25.22
N ALA A 166 -19.39 0.34 26.33
CA ALA A 166 -20.74 0.45 26.85
C ALA A 166 -20.64 0.66 28.36
N SER A 167 -21.62 1.34 28.95
CA SER A 167 -21.63 1.62 30.39
C SER A 167 -21.54 0.35 31.26
N ASN A 168 -22.01 -0.78 30.75
CA ASN A 168 -21.90 -2.10 31.40
C ASN A 168 -20.57 -2.83 31.10
N ASN A 169 -19.69 -2.26 30.24
CA ASN A 169 -18.41 -2.87 29.91
C ASN A 169 -17.41 -1.81 29.41
N VAL A 170 -16.97 -0.93 30.30
CA VAL A 170 -15.83 -0.08 29.99
C VAL A 170 -14.57 -0.90 30.21
N PHE A 171 -14.21 -1.65 29.16
CA PHE A 171 -13.07 -2.57 29.13
C PHE A 171 -13.05 -3.57 30.32
N THR A 172 -14.18 -4.25 30.51
CA THR A 172 -14.44 -5.26 31.57
C THR A 172 -14.75 -4.71 32.95
N VAL A 173 -15.03 -3.41 33.08
CA VAL A 173 -15.47 -2.77 34.32
C VAL A 173 -16.90 -2.27 34.12
N ASP A 174 -17.85 -2.86 34.85
CA ASP A 174 -19.24 -2.40 34.83
C ASP A 174 -19.39 -1.12 35.66
N ILE A 175 -19.49 0.01 34.95
CA ILE A 175 -19.71 1.33 35.57
C ILE A 175 -21.19 1.73 35.59
N SER A 176 -22.11 0.94 35.02
CA SER A 176 -23.56 1.20 35.06
C SER A 176 -24.14 1.09 36.48
N ALA A 177 -23.47 0.31 37.32
CA ALA A 177 -23.87 0.11 38.71
C ALA A 177 -23.30 1.15 39.68
N VAL A 178 -22.61 2.19 39.19
CA VAL A 178 -22.02 3.25 40.02
C VAL A 178 -23.13 4.09 40.63
N ASP A 179 -23.37 3.93 41.93
CA ASP A 179 -24.32 4.75 42.69
C ASP A 179 -23.59 5.54 43.78
N VAL A 180 -23.32 6.82 43.47
CA VAL A 180 -22.63 7.73 44.39
C VAL A 180 -23.45 8.12 45.60
N THR A 181 -24.77 7.87 45.60
CA THR A 181 -25.64 8.12 46.76
C THR A 181 -25.61 6.98 47.78
N ALA A 182 -25.31 5.75 47.34
CA ALA A 182 -25.26 4.56 48.16
C ALA A 182 -23.82 4.24 48.63
N ASP A 183 -22.84 4.28 47.70
CA ASP A 183 -21.42 3.95 47.97
C ASP A 183 -20.51 4.79 47.07
N ALA A 184 -20.14 5.99 47.53
CA ALA A 184 -19.25 6.88 46.81
C ALA A 184 -17.78 6.37 46.76
N ASP A 185 -17.32 5.67 47.82
CA ASP A 185 -15.98 5.11 47.82
C ASP A 185 -15.82 3.94 46.82
N GLY A 186 -16.85 3.07 46.75
CA GLY A 186 -16.92 2.02 45.74
C GLY A 186 -16.96 2.58 44.31
N ALA A 187 -17.69 3.66 44.11
CA ALA A 187 -17.75 4.38 42.83
C ALA A 187 -16.36 4.88 42.38
N ILE A 188 -15.62 5.51 43.30
CA ILE A 188 -14.26 6.00 43.04
C ILE A 188 -13.33 4.83 42.64
N ALA A 189 -13.38 3.71 43.35
CA ALA A 189 -12.53 2.55 43.04
C ALA A 189 -12.83 1.92 41.69
N LEU A 190 -14.13 1.84 41.30
CA LEU A 190 -14.54 1.36 39.99
C LEU A 190 -14.08 2.29 38.87
N LEU A 191 -14.23 3.60 39.05
CA LEU A 191 -13.78 4.61 38.07
C LEU A 191 -12.27 4.63 37.91
N ASP A 192 -11.49 4.48 38.99
CA ASP A 192 -10.04 4.37 38.92
C ASP A 192 -9.62 3.13 38.13
N THR A 193 -10.32 2.02 38.30
CA THR A 193 -10.07 0.80 37.51
C THR A 193 -10.41 1.01 36.03
N ALA A 194 -11.54 1.66 35.72
CA ALA A 194 -11.94 1.99 34.35
C ALA A 194 -10.93 2.96 33.68
N ILE A 195 -10.46 3.98 34.39
CA ILE A 195 -9.43 4.91 33.89
C ILE A 195 -8.14 4.18 33.58
N ALA A 196 -7.72 3.26 34.45
CA ALA A 196 -6.52 2.43 34.22
C ALA A 196 -6.69 1.51 33.00
N ALA A 197 -7.88 0.91 32.82
CA ALA A 197 -8.20 0.09 31.66
C ALA A 197 -8.14 0.90 30.36
N VAL A 198 -8.78 2.07 30.28
CA VAL A 198 -8.72 2.97 29.14
C VAL A 198 -7.27 3.38 28.81
N SER A 199 -6.49 3.72 29.83
CA SER A 199 -5.08 4.10 29.66
C SER A 199 -4.23 2.96 29.11
N THR A 200 -4.51 1.72 29.53
CA THR A 200 -3.84 0.52 29.01
C THR A 200 -4.19 0.30 27.54
N GLN A 201 -5.45 0.44 27.16
CA GLN A 201 -5.88 0.27 25.77
C GLN A 201 -5.28 1.35 24.85
N ARG A 202 -5.24 2.61 25.32
CA ARG A 202 -4.56 3.68 24.58
C ARG A 202 -3.07 3.39 24.38
N SER A 203 -2.40 2.82 25.40
CA SER A 203 -1.00 2.41 25.27
C SER A 203 -0.80 1.33 24.20
N VAL A 204 -1.68 0.33 24.14
CA VAL A 204 -1.63 -0.73 23.12
C VAL A 204 -1.90 -0.17 21.72
N LEU A 205 -2.85 0.74 21.58
CA LEU A 205 -3.13 1.40 20.31
C LEU A 205 -1.94 2.24 19.84
N GLY A 206 -1.34 3.03 20.72
CA GLY A 206 -0.14 3.81 20.41
C GLY A 206 1.06 2.93 20.03
N ALA A 207 1.27 1.81 20.74
CA ALA A 207 2.30 0.83 20.36
C ALA A 207 2.03 0.22 18.96
N THR A 208 0.76 -0.03 18.64
CA THR A 208 0.36 -0.56 17.33
C THR A 208 0.59 0.47 16.23
N GLN A 209 0.28 1.75 16.47
CA GLN A 209 0.57 2.83 15.54
C GLN A 209 2.07 2.90 15.23
N ASN A 210 2.93 2.94 16.26
CA ASN A 210 4.38 2.94 16.07
C ASN A 210 4.87 1.73 15.23
N ARG A 211 4.30 0.55 15.48
CA ARG A 211 4.62 -0.66 14.68
C ARG A 211 4.21 -0.49 13.21
N MET A 212 3.05 0.11 12.94
CA MET A 212 2.59 0.39 11.57
C MET A 212 3.51 1.38 10.87
N GLU A 213 3.93 2.45 11.55
CA GLU A 213 4.87 3.44 11.00
C GLU A 213 6.23 2.81 10.63
N HIS A 214 6.78 1.97 11.50
CA HIS A 214 8.01 1.22 11.19
C HIS A 214 7.81 0.23 10.05
N THR A 215 6.64 -0.40 9.95
CA THR A 215 6.30 -1.29 8.84
C THR A 215 6.22 -0.52 7.53
N ILE A 216 5.58 0.65 7.51
CA ILE A 216 5.52 1.52 6.33
C ILE A 216 6.92 1.92 5.89
N ALA A 217 7.78 2.36 6.80
CA ALA A 217 9.16 2.74 6.49
C ALA A 217 9.95 1.58 5.85
N ASN A 218 9.82 0.37 6.40
CA ASN A 218 10.45 -0.82 5.84
C ASN A 218 9.90 -1.18 4.44
N LEU A 219 8.57 -1.12 4.27
CA LEU A 219 7.93 -1.41 2.99
C LEU A 219 8.31 -0.40 1.90
N GLN A 220 8.49 0.90 2.25
CA GLN A 220 8.95 1.93 1.32
C GLN A 220 10.37 1.63 0.81
N VAL A 221 11.30 1.29 1.70
CA VAL A 221 12.66 0.87 1.31
C VAL A 221 12.64 -0.39 0.45
N SER A 222 11.79 -1.36 0.80
CA SER A 222 11.61 -2.57 0.01
C SER A 222 11.07 -2.25 -1.38
N GLN A 223 10.05 -1.40 -1.49
CA GLN A 223 9.46 -0.96 -2.76
C GLN A 223 10.50 -0.27 -3.65
N GLU A 224 11.33 0.61 -3.08
CA GLU A 224 12.40 1.29 -3.81
C GLU A 224 13.42 0.28 -4.39
N ASN A 225 13.86 -0.67 -3.58
CA ASN A 225 14.82 -1.69 -4.00
C ASN A 225 14.23 -2.64 -5.07
N LEU A 226 12.96 -3.03 -4.92
CA LEU A 226 12.25 -3.85 -5.91
C LEU A 226 12.07 -3.09 -7.22
N SER A 227 11.71 -1.81 -7.16
CA SER A 227 11.55 -0.95 -8.34
C SER A 227 12.88 -0.74 -9.06
N ALA A 228 13.97 -0.48 -8.32
CA ALA A 228 15.30 -0.40 -8.90
C ALA A 228 15.76 -1.71 -9.55
N SER A 229 15.35 -2.84 -8.99
CA SER A 229 15.67 -4.17 -9.54
C SER A 229 14.84 -4.48 -10.79
N GLU A 230 13.57 -4.11 -10.81
CA GLU A 230 12.68 -4.23 -11.98
C GLU A 230 13.18 -3.35 -13.11
N SER A 231 13.55 -2.10 -12.84
CA SER A 231 14.13 -1.16 -13.81
C SER A 231 15.41 -1.72 -14.46
N ARG A 232 16.33 -2.28 -13.70
CA ARG A 232 17.54 -2.92 -14.26
C ARG A 232 17.25 -4.09 -15.19
N ILE A 233 16.13 -4.78 -14.99
CA ILE A 233 15.73 -5.90 -15.85
C ILE A 233 15.02 -5.40 -17.10
N ARG A 234 14.07 -4.49 -16.96
CA ARG A 234 13.09 -4.16 -17.98
C ARG A 234 13.38 -2.87 -18.73
N ASP A 235 13.98 -1.87 -18.09
CA ASP A 235 14.19 -0.57 -18.74
C ASP A 235 15.32 -0.61 -19.76
N THR A 236 15.21 0.23 -20.78
CA THR A 236 16.25 0.40 -21.80
C THR A 236 17.12 1.62 -21.51
N ASP A 237 18.41 1.51 -21.83
CA ASP A 237 19.28 2.68 -21.95
C ASP A 237 18.93 3.41 -23.23
N MET A 238 18.26 4.55 -23.09
CA MET A 238 17.79 5.37 -24.21
C MET A 238 18.94 5.86 -25.09
N ALA A 239 20.10 6.20 -24.50
CA ALA A 239 21.24 6.70 -25.26
C ALA A 239 21.85 5.59 -26.15
N LEU A 240 22.00 4.40 -25.58
CA LEU A 240 22.53 3.24 -26.31
C LEU A 240 21.57 2.78 -27.39
N GLU A 241 20.27 2.77 -27.14
CA GLU A 241 19.26 2.35 -28.11
C GLU A 241 19.08 3.39 -29.25
N MET A 242 19.22 4.70 -28.96
CA MET A 242 19.26 5.73 -30.00
C MET A 242 20.45 5.59 -30.94
N VAL A 243 21.62 5.24 -30.43
CA VAL A 243 22.81 4.93 -31.26
C VAL A 243 22.54 3.70 -32.15
N ALA A 244 21.92 2.67 -31.57
CA ALA A 244 21.54 1.47 -32.34
C ALA A 244 20.52 1.79 -33.42
N PHE A 245 19.48 2.57 -33.11
CA PHE A 245 18.47 3.02 -34.06
C PHE A 245 19.08 3.83 -35.22
N THR A 246 19.91 4.83 -34.91
CA THR A 246 20.60 5.64 -35.91
C THR A 246 21.48 4.78 -36.82
N ARG A 247 22.22 3.81 -36.26
CA ARG A 247 22.98 2.85 -37.03
C ARG A 247 22.12 2.03 -37.99
N HIS A 248 20.98 1.53 -37.52
CA HIS A 248 20.04 0.77 -38.36
C HIS A 248 19.43 1.64 -39.44
N GLN A 249 19.15 2.91 -39.15
CA GLN A 249 18.64 3.87 -40.14
C GLN A 249 19.68 4.14 -41.26
N ILE A 250 20.94 4.34 -40.89
CA ILE A 250 22.03 4.52 -41.89
C ILE A 250 22.19 3.24 -42.70
N MET A 251 22.18 2.05 -42.05
CA MET A 251 22.28 0.79 -42.76
C MET A 251 21.10 0.51 -43.69
N ALA A 252 19.88 0.95 -43.34
CA ALA A 252 18.72 0.84 -44.20
C ALA A 252 18.90 1.73 -45.47
N GLN A 253 19.37 2.97 -45.32
CA GLN A 253 19.67 3.86 -46.44
C GLN A 253 20.79 3.27 -47.33
N ALA A 254 21.88 2.79 -46.73
CA ALA A 254 22.93 2.13 -47.47
C ALA A 254 22.44 0.85 -48.20
N GLY A 255 21.59 0.06 -47.51
CA GLY A 255 20.96 -1.16 -48.08
C GLY A 255 20.08 -0.90 -49.31
N THR A 256 19.31 0.18 -49.30
CA THR A 256 18.51 0.58 -50.47
C THR A 256 19.41 1.01 -51.63
N ALA A 257 20.49 1.76 -51.39
CA ALA A 257 21.46 2.15 -52.41
C ALA A 257 22.20 0.93 -52.98
N MET A 258 22.63 -0.03 -52.11
CA MET A 258 23.27 -1.27 -52.58
C MET A 258 22.30 -2.17 -53.36
N LEU A 259 21.02 -2.23 -52.98
CA LEU A 259 20.00 -2.95 -53.76
C LEU A 259 19.81 -2.34 -55.15
N ALA A 260 19.78 -1.00 -55.25
CA ALA A 260 19.70 -0.30 -56.53
C ALA A 260 20.95 -0.61 -57.38
N GLN A 261 22.13 -0.60 -56.79
CA GLN A 261 23.40 -0.92 -57.48
C GLN A 261 23.43 -2.40 -57.95
N ALA A 262 22.99 -3.32 -57.09
CA ALA A 262 22.92 -4.74 -57.42
C ALA A 262 21.94 -5.04 -58.58
N ASN A 263 20.86 -4.27 -58.71
CA ASN A 263 19.93 -4.38 -59.79
C ASN A 263 20.43 -3.78 -61.10
N GLN A 264 21.39 -2.86 -61.07
CA GLN A 264 22.05 -2.30 -62.28
C GLN A 264 23.13 -3.21 -62.85
N ALA A 265 23.82 -3.98 -62.04
CA ALA A 265 24.92 -4.87 -62.49
C ALA A 265 24.53 -5.82 -63.66
N PRO A 266 23.36 -6.49 -63.68
CA PRO A 266 22.95 -7.31 -64.83
C PRO A 266 22.63 -6.48 -66.07
N ARG A 267 22.13 -5.25 -65.91
CA ARG A 267 21.78 -4.37 -67.02
C ARG A 267 23.01 -3.93 -67.82
N ASN A 268 24.12 -3.63 -67.09
CA ASN A 268 25.40 -3.25 -67.74
C ASN A 268 25.98 -4.43 -68.57
N VAL A 269 25.75 -5.68 -68.15
CA VAL A 269 26.15 -6.85 -68.93
C VAL A 269 25.29 -7.04 -70.19
N LEU A 270 23.96 -6.76 -70.07
CA LEU A 270 23.07 -6.79 -71.23
C LEU A 270 23.40 -5.72 -72.26
N GLN A 271 23.84 -4.52 -71.84
CA GLN A 271 24.25 -3.45 -72.74
C GLN A 271 25.59 -3.76 -73.46
N LEU A 272 26.42 -4.66 -72.92
CA LEU A 272 27.65 -5.10 -73.58
C LEU A 272 27.41 -6.25 -74.57
N LEU A 273 26.25 -6.90 -74.53
CA LEU A 273 25.86 -8.04 -75.39
C LEU A 273 24.89 -7.65 -76.53
N GLY A 274 24.34 -6.47 -76.49
CA GLY A 274 23.44 -5.89 -77.50
C GLY A 274 23.92 -4.59 -78.01
#